data_5aeeeeffe5f1cce533fba38d9cdbb7c6
#
_entry.id   5aeeeeffe5f1cce533fba38d9cdbb7c6
#
_cell.length_a   1.000
_cell.length_b   1.000
_cell.length_c   1.000
_cell.angle_alpha   90.00
_cell.angle_beta   90.00
_cell.angle_gamma   90.00
#
_symmetry.space_group_name_H-M   'P 1'
#
loop_
_entity.id
_entity.type
_entity.pdbx_description
1 polymer ?
#
loop_
_entity_poly.entity_id
_entity_poly.type
_entity_poly.pdbx_seq_one_letter_code
_entity_poly.pdbx_strand_id
1 'polypeptide(L)'
;MYKINVRHGKAVTADGLGIAYQVSGQGPALVFCHAMASDHRMYDQHRDLFSSSHTFITFDQRGAGYSDHPFFEEGYTSVYTVEKFGDDLKAVLDELKIERATILGFSMGVVAALSFSIRWPNRVERLILVSAMASRLPQPIIDRARLVEDLLDKQGVKAAYELYFSGALFDGITLNSEVVAQIESAREMATPHGFKGCFRVTIDRPSLISKLNVIQCPTLIMVGENDTHYLAEAERLVQAIPDARRVIMRGVGHPMSAQNPKSFEAEILAFVS
;
A
#
# COMPACT_ATOMS: atom_id res chain seq x y z
N MET A 1 24.41 -8.85 17.36
CA MET A 1 23.17 -8.63 16.61
C MET A 1 22.80 -9.94 15.93
N TYR A 2 21.70 -10.58 16.32
CA TYR A 2 21.19 -11.73 15.56
C TYR A 2 20.69 -11.22 14.20
N LYS A 3 21.25 -11.74 13.12
CA LYS A 3 20.70 -11.47 11.78
C LYS A 3 19.28 -12.03 11.73
N ILE A 4 18.30 -11.17 11.51
CA ILE A 4 16.92 -11.60 11.28
C ILE A 4 16.90 -12.44 10.00
N ASN A 5 16.38 -13.66 10.11
CA ASN A 5 16.25 -14.53 8.94
C ASN A 5 15.05 -14.06 8.12
N VAL A 6 15.29 -13.64 6.88
CA VAL A 6 14.25 -13.25 5.93
C VAL A 6 14.04 -14.40 4.96
N ARG A 7 12.83 -14.92 4.90
CA ARG A 7 12.42 -15.90 3.88
C ARG A 7 11.71 -15.19 2.75
N HIS A 8 12.02 -15.57 1.54
CA HIS A 8 11.38 -15.08 0.31
C HIS A 8 10.54 -16.20 -0.28
N GLY A 9 9.42 -15.83 -0.90
CA GLY A 9 8.56 -16.77 -1.58
C GLY A 9 7.71 -16.09 -2.65
N LYS A 10 6.93 -16.90 -3.35
CA LYS A 10 6.00 -16.46 -4.38
C LYS A 10 4.69 -17.22 -4.20
N ALA A 11 3.63 -16.52 -3.85
CA ALA A 11 2.28 -17.07 -3.76
C ALA A 11 1.62 -17.02 -5.15
N VAL A 12 0.76 -17.97 -5.45
CA VAL A 12 0.04 -18.01 -6.73
C VAL A 12 -1.43 -17.64 -6.50
N THR A 13 -1.88 -16.61 -7.20
CA THR A 13 -3.28 -16.16 -7.14
C THR A 13 -4.20 -17.10 -7.92
N ALA A 14 -5.52 -16.99 -7.71
CA ALA A 14 -6.52 -17.80 -8.43
C ALA A 14 -6.51 -17.53 -9.96
N ASP A 15 -6.03 -16.38 -10.41
CA ASP A 15 -5.84 -16.05 -11.83
C ASP A 15 -4.42 -16.38 -12.34
N GLY A 16 -3.63 -17.12 -11.55
CA GLY A 16 -2.35 -17.69 -11.96
C GLY A 16 -1.14 -16.76 -11.84
N LEU A 17 -1.30 -15.57 -11.25
CA LEU A 17 -0.18 -14.65 -11.07
C LEU A 17 0.66 -15.01 -9.87
N GLY A 18 1.97 -14.90 -10.00
CA GLY A 18 2.92 -15.03 -8.91
C GLY A 18 3.09 -13.72 -8.16
N ILE A 19 2.81 -13.73 -6.86
CA ILE A 19 2.95 -12.60 -5.94
C ILE A 19 4.14 -12.83 -5.04
N ALA A 20 5.20 -12.04 -5.23
CA ALA A 20 6.42 -12.13 -4.44
C ALA A 20 6.21 -11.57 -3.03
N TYR A 21 6.71 -12.28 -2.02
CA TYR A 21 6.64 -11.84 -0.64
C TYR A 21 7.94 -12.11 0.13
N GLN A 22 8.08 -11.39 1.23
CA GLN A 22 9.09 -11.63 2.25
C GLN A 22 8.41 -11.84 3.60
N VAL A 23 8.97 -12.73 4.42
CA VAL A 23 8.51 -12.96 5.78
C VAL A 23 9.69 -13.09 6.73
N SER A 24 9.60 -12.46 7.89
CA SER A 24 10.62 -12.47 8.93
C SER A 24 9.99 -12.39 10.32
N GLY A 25 10.75 -12.80 11.34
CA GLY A 25 10.24 -12.81 12.72
C GLY A 25 9.27 -13.94 13.03
N GLN A 26 8.70 -13.87 14.24
CA GLN A 26 7.72 -14.83 14.76
C GLN A 26 6.74 -14.08 15.67
N GLY A 27 5.51 -14.57 15.77
CA GLY A 27 4.43 -13.98 16.56
C GLY A 27 3.19 -13.70 15.73
N PRO A 28 2.29 -12.82 16.19
CA PRO A 28 1.10 -12.41 15.44
C PRO A 28 1.48 -11.88 14.06
N ALA A 29 0.67 -12.19 13.03
CA ALA A 29 0.97 -11.78 11.67
C ALA A 29 0.69 -10.29 11.45
N LEU A 30 1.67 -9.58 10.89
CA LEU A 30 1.60 -8.17 10.54
C LEU A 30 2.01 -7.98 9.08
N VAL A 31 1.06 -7.61 8.21
CA VAL A 31 1.24 -7.53 6.76
C VAL A 31 1.17 -6.09 6.29
N PHE A 32 2.15 -5.66 5.49
CA PHE A 32 2.20 -4.32 4.92
C PHE A 32 2.05 -4.33 3.40
N CYS A 33 1.07 -3.56 2.91
CA CYS A 33 0.80 -3.33 1.49
C CYS A 33 1.42 -1.99 1.07
N HIS A 34 2.31 -2.00 0.08
CA HIS A 34 3.11 -0.85 -0.32
C HIS A 34 2.33 0.21 -1.12
N ALA A 35 2.88 1.42 -1.19
CA ALA A 35 2.34 2.55 -1.94
C ALA A 35 2.60 2.44 -3.46
N MET A 36 2.00 3.35 -4.23
CA MET A 36 2.26 3.53 -5.66
C MET A 36 3.74 3.83 -5.93
N ALA A 37 4.25 3.37 -7.07
CA ALA A 37 5.62 3.60 -7.52
C ALA A 37 6.67 3.08 -6.51
N SER A 38 6.34 2.01 -5.79
CA SER A 38 7.16 1.37 -4.77
C SER A 38 6.96 -0.15 -4.83
N ASP A 39 7.63 -0.86 -3.92
CA ASP A 39 7.50 -2.29 -3.69
C ASP A 39 7.73 -2.62 -2.21
N HIS A 40 7.80 -3.92 -1.86
CA HIS A 40 7.99 -4.38 -0.48
C HIS A 40 9.18 -3.73 0.24
N ARG A 41 10.22 -3.29 -0.50
CA ARG A 41 11.45 -2.73 0.08
C ARG A 41 11.23 -1.38 0.78
N MET A 42 10.11 -0.68 0.50
CA MET A 42 9.80 0.56 1.23
C MET A 42 9.71 0.37 2.74
N TYR A 43 9.56 -0.89 3.19
CA TYR A 43 9.44 -1.22 4.61
C TYR A 43 10.70 -1.89 5.20
N ASP A 44 11.79 -1.99 4.46
CA ASP A 44 13.02 -2.67 4.92
C ASP A 44 13.61 -2.00 6.16
N GLN A 45 13.54 -0.68 6.26
CA GLN A 45 14.00 0.07 7.44
C GLN A 45 13.21 -0.27 8.72
N HIS A 46 11.99 -0.77 8.60
CA HIS A 46 11.11 -1.12 9.73
C HIS A 46 11.16 -2.61 10.10
N ARG A 47 11.83 -3.42 9.27
CA ARG A 47 11.84 -4.89 9.37
C ARG A 47 12.31 -5.38 10.74
N ASP A 48 13.46 -4.91 11.18
CA ASP A 48 14.09 -5.38 12.42
C ASP A 48 13.19 -5.13 13.62
N LEU A 49 12.54 -3.97 13.65
CA LEU A 49 11.65 -3.60 14.72
C LEU A 49 10.42 -4.51 14.76
N PHE A 50 9.68 -4.62 13.66
CA PHE A 50 8.43 -5.40 13.63
C PHE A 50 8.68 -6.90 13.73
N SER A 51 9.79 -7.41 13.15
CA SER A 51 10.17 -8.83 13.24
C SER A 51 10.59 -9.26 14.64
N SER A 52 10.89 -8.32 15.54
CA SER A 52 11.26 -8.67 16.92
C SER A 52 10.11 -9.26 17.72
N SER A 53 8.87 -9.00 17.35
CA SER A 53 7.67 -9.42 18.07
C SER A 53 6.53 -9.94 17.19
N HIS A 54 6.66 -9.83 15.86
CA HIS A 54 5.63 -10.23 14.91
C HIS A 54 6.19 -11.11 13.79
N THR A 55 5.34 -11.92 13.20
CA THR A 55 5.57 -12.45 11.86
C THR A 55 5.34 -11.31 10.88
N PHE A 56 6.42 -10.60 10.51
CA PHE A 56 6.36 -9.43 9.65
C PHE A 56 6.42 -9.85 8.18
N ILE A 57 5.42 -9.44 7.43
CA ILE A 57 5.21 -9.82 6.04
C ILE A 57 5.10 -8.58 5.18
N THR A 58 5.87 -8.54 4.10
CA THR A 58 5.76 -7.56 3.02
C THR A 58 5.66 -8.28 1.70
N PHE A 59 4.95 -7.72 0.73
CA PHE A 59 4.79 -8.34 -0.58
C PHE A 59 4.68 -7.28 -1.66
N ASP A 60 5.00 -7.66 -2.89
CA ASP A 60 4.80 -6.82 -4.06
C ASP A 60 3.41 -7.06 -4.62
N GLN A 61 2.60 -6.03 -4.70
CA GLN A 61 1.30 -6.12 -5.37
C GLN A 61 1.52 -6.41 -6.87
N ARG A 62 0.54 -7.02 -7.56
CA ARG A 62 0.62 -7.24 -9.01
C ARG A 62 1.06 -5.97 -9.76
N GLY A 63 1.94 -6.13 -10.73
CA GLY A 63 2.47 -5.02 -11.50
C GLY A 63 3.59 -4.23 -10.82
N ALA A 64 4.08 -4.68 -9.66
CA ALA A 64 5.17 -4.04 -8.93
C ALA A 64 6.26 -5.05 -8.52
N GLY A 65 7.49 -4.57 -8.37
CA GLY A 65 8.62 -5.31 -7.82
C GLY A 65 8.87 -6.65 -8.50
N TYR A 66 8.97 -7.72 -7.70
CA TYR A 66 9.24 -9.10 -8.15
C TYR A 66 7.96 -9.93 -8.41
N SER A 67 6.78 -9.33 -8.20
CA SER A 67 5.51 -9.94 -8.60
C SER A 67 5.34 -9.93 -10.11
N ASP A 68 4.41 -10.74 -10.60
CA ASP A 68 4.11 -10.74 -12.03
C ASP A 68 3.47 -9.41 -12.45
N HIS A 69 3.84 -8.95 -13.64
CA HIS A 69 3.36 -7.71 -14.25
C HIS A 69 2.44 -8.09 -15.43
N PRO A 70 1.17 -8.42 -15.17
CA PRO A 70 0.28 -8.85 -16.24
C PRO A 70 0.07 -7.73 -17.25
N PHE A 71 0.14 -8.12 -18.53
CA PHE A 71 -0.21 -7.23 -19.63
C PHE A 71 -1.73 -7.06 -19.71
N PHE A 72 -2.20 -5.88 -20.10
CA PHE A 72 -3.59 -5.64 -20.46
C PHE A 72 -3.67 -4.76 -21.70
N GLU A 73 -4.62 -5.06 -22.57
CA GLU A 73 -4.93 -4.23 -23.74
C GLU A 73 -5.74 -3.00 -23.30
N GLU A 74 -5.61 -1.89 -24.04
CA GLU A 74 -6.43 -0.70 -23.78
C GLU A 74 -7.93 -1.06 -23.82
N GLY A 75 -8.64 -0.68 -22.76
CA GLY A 75 -10.05 -1.05 -22.56
C GLY A 75 -10.26 -2.35 -21.76
N TYR A 76 -9.24 -3.14 -21.48
CA TYR A 76 -9.32 -4.38 -20.70
C TYR A 76 -8.66 -4.21 -19.33
N THR A 77 -9.44 -3.77 -18.34
CA THR A 77 -8.94 -3.55 -16.97
C THR A 77 -9.08 -4.77 -16.06
N SER A 78 -9.46 -5.94 -16.59
CA SER A 78 -9.84 -7.12 -15.81
C SER A 78 -8.74 -7.71 -14.93
N VAL A 79 -7.47 -7.40 -15.20
CA VAL A 79 -6.32 -7.90 -14.42
C VAL A 79 -5.85 -6.94 -13.32
N TYR A 80 -6.25 -5.67 -13.38
CA TYR A 80 -5.96 -4.65 -12.37
C TYR A 80 -7.26 -4.07 -11.82
N THR A 81 -7.90 -4.78 -10.90
CA THR A 81 -9.13 -4.34 -10.24
C THR A 81 -8.95 -4.32 -8.73
N VAL A 82 -9.83 -3.60 -8.04
CA VAL A 82 -9.85 -3.55 -6.57
C VAL A 82 -9.88 -4.97 -5.97
N GLU A 83 -10.71 -5.85 -6.56
CA GLU A 83 -10.86 -7.23 -6.10
C GLU A 83 -9.57 -8.02 -6.27
N LYS A 84 -8.88 -7.84 -7.39
CA LYS A 84 -7.62 -8.54 -7.70
C LYS A 84 -6.48 -8.16 -6.76
N PHE A 85 -6.40 -6.90 -6.33
CA PHE A 85 -5.44 -6.47 -5.30
C PHE A 85 -5.74 -7.11 -3.93
N GLY A 86 -7.00 -7.30 -3.59
CA GLY A 86 -7.39 -8.09 -2.41
C GLY A 86 -7.06 -9.57 -2.55
N ASP A 87 -7.20 -10.13 -3.77
CA ASP A 87 -6.82 -11.52 -4.07
C ASP A 87 -5.31 -11.76 -3.94
N ASP A 88 -4.47 -10.78 -4.28
CA ASP A 88 -3.02 -10.84 -4.09
C ASP A 88 -2.66 -11.02 -2.62
N LEU A 89 -3.22 -10.16 -1.76
CA LEU A 89 -3.03 -10.27 -0.30
C LEU A 89 -3.54 -11.61 0.22
N LYS A 90 -4.70 -12.06 -0.26
CA LYS A 90 -5.26 -13.37 0.11
C LYS A 90 -4.31 -14.51 -0.26
N ALA A 91 -3.78 -14.51 -1.47
CA ALA A 91 -2.86 -15.54 -1.93
C ALA A 91 -1.61 -15.64 -1.04
N VAL A 92 -1.03 -14.49 -0.64
CA VAL A 92 0.12 -14.45 0.27
C VAL A 92 -0.22 -15.04 1.65
N LEU A 93 -1.35 -14.65 2.24
CA LEU A 93 -1.76 -15.18 3.54
C LEU A 93 -2.08 -16.69 3.49
N ASP A 94 -2.71 -17.14 2.42
CA ASP A 94 -3.05 -18.58 2.24
C ASP A 94 -1.79 -19.42 2.02
N GLU A 95 -0.82 -18.97 1.23
CA GLU A 95 0.47 -19.62 1.03
C GLU A 95 1.23 -19.78 2.36
N LEU A 96 1.20 -18.72 3.19
CA LEU A 96 1.83 -18.72 4.51
C LEU A 96 1.00 -19.44 5.59
N LYS A 97 -0.21 -19.95 5.26
CA LYS A 97 -1.16 -20.60 6.19
C LYS A 97 -1.53 -19.70 7.37
N ILE A 98 -1.68 -18.40 7.11
CA ILE A 98 -2.07 -17.41 8.11
C ILE A 98 -3.58 -17.22 8.04
N GLU A 99 -4.29 -17.61 9.08
CA GLU A 99 -5.74 -17.50 9.16
C GLU A 99 -6.21 -16.06 9.38
N ARG A 100 -5.52 -15.31 10.27
CA ARG A 100 -5.83 -13.92 10.61
C ARG A 100 -4.56 -13.10 10.70
N ALA A 101 -4.63 -11.83 10.27
CA ALA A 101 -3.50 -10.91 10.30
C ALA A 101 -3.94 -9.49 10.65
N THR A 102 -3.05 -8.71 11.24
CA THR A 102 -3.11 -7.25 11.19
C THR A 102 -2.60 -6.79 9.83
N ILE A 103 -3.39 -5.96 9.14
CA ILE A 103 -3.10 -5.52 7.77
C ILE A 103 -2.88 -4.01 7.77
N LEU A 104 -1.75 -3.58 7.23
CA LEU A 104 -1.48 -2.18 6.95
C LEU A 104 -1.53 -1.93 5.45
N GLY A 105 -2.35 -0.97 5.03
CA GLY A 105 -2.34 -0.44 3.67
C GLY A 105 -1.86 1.01 3.66
N PHE A 106 -0.87 1.32 2.82
CA PHE A 106 -0.41 2.69 2.65
C PHE A 106 -0.72 3.21 1.25
N SER A 107 -1.42 4.34 1.14
CA SER A 107 -1.77 5.00 -0.14
C SER A 107 -2.43 4.01 -1.11
N MET A 108 -1.81 3.63 -2.22
CA MET A 108 -2.32 2.58 -3.12
C MET A 108 -2.53 1.25 -2.39
N GLY A 109 -1.68 0.87 -1.45
CA GLY A 109 -1.82 -0.36 -0.66
C GLY A 109 -3.13 -0.45 0.12
N VAL A 110 -3.79 0.69 0.35
CA VAL A 110 -5.15 0.74 0.93
C VAL A 110 -6.17 0.01 0.04
N VAL A 111 -5.96 -0.03 -1.27
CA VAL A 111 -6.86 -0.76 -2.19
C VAL A 111 -6.86 -2.25 -1.86
N ALA A 112 -5.67 -2.85 -1.71
CA ALA A 112 -5.54 -4.26 -1.31
C ALA A 112 -6.11 -4.51 0.09
N ALA A 113 -5.73 -3.66 1.06
CA ALA A 113 -6.17 -3.77 2.45
C ALA A 113 -7.69 -3.67 2.59
N LEU A 114 -8.34 -2.67 1.98
CA LEU A 114 -9.79 -2.51 2.02
C LEU A 114 -10.52 -3.61 1.25
N SER A 115 -10.05 -3.97 0.04
CA SER A 115 -10.65 -5.05 -0.73
C SER A 115 -10.65 -6.37 0.05
N PHE A 116 -9.52 -6.70 0.68
CA PHE A 116 -9.42 -7.89 1.52
C PHE A 116 -10.34 -7.81 2.74
N SER A 117 -10.31 -6.69 3.47
CA SER A 117 -11.09 -6.53 4.71
C SER A 117 -12.61 -6.55 4.45
N ILE A 118 -13.07 -6.03 3.32
CA ILE A 118 -14.49 -6.07 2.93
C ILE A 118 -14.91 -7.50 2.57
N ARG A 119 -14.08 -8.24 1.86
CA ARG A 119 -14.43 -9.56 1.32
C ARG A 119 -14.18 -10.70 2.31
N TRP A 120 -13.21 -10.55 3.21
CA TRP A 120 -12.85 -11.55 4.23
C TRP A 120 -12.69 -10.92 5.62
N PRO A 121 -13.72 -10.26 6.17
CA PRO A 121 -13.61 -9.52 7.44
C PRO A 121 -13.13 -10.40 8.61
N ASN A 122 -13.51 -11.67 8.63
CA ASN A 122 -13.08 -12.62 9.68
C ASN A 122 -11.58 -12.97 9.62
N ARG A 123 -10.89 -12.65 8.52
CA ARG A 123 -9.45 -12.85 8.34
C ARG A 123 -8.61 -11.66 8.82
N VAL A 124 -9.25 -10.55 9.24
CA VAL A 124 -8.57 -9.35 9.69
C VAL A 124 -8.59 -9.28 11.22
N GLU A 125 -7.42 -9.20 11.84
CA GLU A 125 -7.27 -9.01 13.28
C GLU A 125 -7.42 -7.55 13.65
N ARG A 126 -6.65 -6.68 12.97
CA ARG A 126 -6.70 -5.22 13.04
C ARG A 126 -6.42 -4.65 11.65
N LEU A 127 -6.90 -3.45 11.39
CA LEU A 127 -6.66 -2.76 10.13
C LEU A 127 -5.95 -1.42 10.40
N ILE A 128 -4.90 -1.13 9.63
CA ILE A 128 -4.17 0.14 9.68
C ILE A 128 -4.22 0.77 8.29
N LEU A 129 -4.79 1.96 8.20
CA LEU A 129 -4.96 2.69 6.94
C LEU A 129 -4.11 3.97 6.99
N VAL A 130 -3.07 4.03 6.18
CA VAL A 130 -2.09 5.11 6.17
C VAL A 130 -2.26 5.95 4.91
N SER A 131 -2.46 7.27 5.07
CA SER A 131 -2.75 8.19 3.95
C SER A 131 -3.78 7.58 3.02
N ALA A 132 -4.91 7.17 3.60
CA ALA A 132 -5.91 6.34 2.95
C ALA A 132 -6.99 7.17 2.27
N MET A 133 -7.45 6.69 1.13
CA MET A 133 -8.63 7.21 0.45
C MET A 133 -9.52 6.05 -0.02
N ALA A 134 -10.73 5.98 0.51
CA ALA A 134 -11.77 5.03 0.09
C ALA A 134 -12.80 5.66 -0.83
N SER A 135 -12.97 6.97 -0.78
CA SER A 135 -13.75 7.76 -1.75
C SER A 135 -13.10 7.72 -3.13
N ARG A 136 -13.83 8.16 -4.16
CA ARG A 136 -13.21 8.49 -5.45
C ARG A 136 -12.21 9.63 -5.24
N LEU A 137 -11.05 9.53 -5.90
CA LEU A 137 -10.03 10.57 -5.84
C LEU A 137 -10.56 11.92 -6.33
N PRO A 138 -10.11 13.04 -5.74
CA PRO A 138 -10.41 14.38 -6.26
C PRO A 138 -9.94 14.55 -7.70
N GLN A 139 -10.71 15.30 -8.50
CA GLN A 139 -10.41 15.50 -9.92
C GLN A 139 -8.99 15.99 -10.20
N PRO A 140 -8.42 16.96 -9.45
CA PRO A 140 -7.03 17.38 -9.67
C PRO A 140 -5.99 16.28 -9.53
N ILE A 141 -6.21 15.31 -8.62
CA ILE A 141 -5.33 14.14 -8.48
C ILE A 141 -5.49 13.21 -9.68
N ILE A 142 -6.72 12.98 -10.13
CA ILE A 142 -7.01 12.17 -11.32
C ILE A 142 -6.36 12.81 -12.55
N ASP A 143 -6.51 14.11 -12.75
CA ASP A 143 -5.95 14.82 -13.90
C ASP A 143 -4.41 14.73 -13.90
N ARG A 144 -3.78 14.89 -12.74
CA ARG A 144 -2.33 14.70 -12.59
C ARG A 144 -1.90 13.28 -12.92
N ALA A 145 -2.63 12.27 -12.44
CA ALA A 145 -2.34 10.87 -12.73
C ALA A 145 -2.47 10.57 -14.22
N ARG A 146 -3.44 11.17 -14.93
CA ARG A 146 -3.57 11.04 -16.39
C ARG A 146 -2.38 11.65 -17.13
N LEU A 147 -1.83 12.78 -16.65
CA LEU A 147 -0.59 13.34 -17.21
C LEU A 147 0.60 12.39 -17.02
N VAL A 148 0.68 11.70 -15.88
CA VAL A 148 1.73 10.68 -15.64
C VAL A 148 1.56 9.50 -16.60
N GLU A 149 0.32 9.03 -16.83
CA GLU A 149 0.04 7.97 -17.81
C GLU A 149 0.42 8.39 -19.24
N ASP A 150 0.05 9.61 -19.65
CA ASP A 150 0.37 10.14 -20.98
C ASP A 150 1.90 10.24 -21.18
N LEU A 151 2.61 10.67 -20.15
CA LEU A 151 4.07 10.73 -20.18
C LEU A 151 4.72 9.34 -20.22
N LEU A 152 4.15 8.38 -19.48
CA LEU A 152 4.56 6.98 -19.52
C LEU A 152 4.48 6.41 -20.94
N ASP A 153 3.36 6.65 -21.63
CA ASP A 153 3.15 6.18 -23.00
C ASP A 153 4.09 6.84 -24.01
N LYS A 154 4.44 8.12 -23.81
CA LYS A 154 5.28 8.90 -24.74
C LYS A 154 6.79 8.79 -24.48
N GLN A 155 7.20 8.70 -23.21
CA GLN A 155 8.61 8.83 -22.79
C GLN A 155 9.07 7.72 -21.85
N GLY A 156 8.18 6.79 -21.49
CA GLY A 156 8.51 5.61 -20.70
C GLY A 156 8.53 5.85 -19.18
N VAL A 157 8.88 4.78 -18.46
CA VAL A 157 8.78 4.69 -17.00
C VAL A 157 9.57 5.78 -16.29
N LYS A 158 10.80 6.07 -16.72
CA LYS A 158 11.65 7.06 -16.04
C LYS A 158 10.99 8.44 -15.96
N ALA A 159 10.53 8.94 -17.10
CA ALA A 159 9.86 10.25 -17.16
C ALA A 159 8.57 10.29 -16.34
N ALA A 160 7.79 9.21 -16.38
CA ALA A 160 6.57 9.07 -15.58
C ALA A 160 6.86 9.09 -14.07
N TYR A 161 7.90 8.41 -13.60
CA TYR A 161 8.33 8.44 -12.20
C TYR A 161 8.78 9.85 -11.77
N GLU A 162 9.60 10.53 -12.57
CA GLU A 162 10.05 11.89 -12.30
C GLU A 162 8.85 12.85 -12.16
N LEU A 163 7.87 12.76 -13.07
CA LEU A 163 6.65 13.54 -12.97
C LEU A 163 5.81 13.18 -11.75
N TYR A 164 5.67 11.89 -11.42
CA TYR A 164 4.91 11.45 -10.24
C TYR A 164 5.49 12.03 -8.95
N PHE A 165 6.80 11.88 -8.72
CA PHE A 165 7.47 12.34 -7.51
C PHE A 165 7.68 13.85 -7.43
N SER A 166 7.52 14.60 -8.53
CA SER A 166 7.47 16.08 -8.53
C SER A 166 6.07 16.64 -8.23
N GLY A 167 5.09 15.79 -7.89
CA GLY A 167 3.71 16.21 -7.62
C GLY A 167 3.48 16.70 -6.19
N ALA A 168 2.29 17.27 -5.95
CA ALA A 168 1.90 17.89 -4.69
C ALA A 168 2.01 16.96 -3.46
N LEU A 169 1.95 15.63 -3.64
CA LEU A 169 2.14 14.66 -2.54
C LEU A 169 3.57 14.68 -1.98
N PHE A 170 4.53 15.19 -2.74
CA PHE A 170 5.96 15.23 -2.39
C PHE A 170 6.51 16.67 -2.36
N ASP A 171 5.68 17.67 -2.62
CA ASP A 171 6.09 19.07 -2.66
C ASP A 171 6.63 19.53 -1.30
N GLY A 172 7.80 20.19 -1.34
CA GLY A 172 8.50 20.62 -0.13
C GLY A 172 9.05 19.50 0.76
N ILE A 173 9.01 18.23 0.33
CA ILE A 173 9.50 17.08 1.09
C ILE A 173 10.91 16.72 0.62
N THR A 174 11.85 16.71 1.56
CA THR A 174 13.20 16.15 1.35
C THR A 174 13.21 14.69 1.81
N LEU A 175 13.40 13.77 0.87
CA LEU A 175 13.61 12.35 1.15
C LEU A 175 15.10 12.09 1.44
N ASN A 176 15.39 11.21 2.38
CA ASN A 176 16.78 10.78 2.62
C ASN A 176 17.29 9.90 1.46
N SER A 177 18.61 9.74 1.38
CA SER A 177 19.27 9.00 0.29
C SER A 177 18.84 7.52 0.21
N GLU A 178 18.52 6.89 1.32
CA GLU A 178 18.07 5.50 1.36
C GLU A 178 16.68 5.35 0.71
N VAL A 179 15.74 6.23 1.06
CA VAL A 179 14.40 6.25 0.44
C VAL A 179 14.50 6.56 -1.06
N VAL A 180 15.37 7.50 -1.45
CA VAL A 180 15.60 7.79 -2.88
C VAL A 180 16.13 6.56 -3.61
N ALA A 181 17.11 5.85 -3.04
CA ALA A 181 17.65 4.63 -3.63
C ALA A 181 16.59 3.52 -3.75
N GLN A 182 15.67 3.39 -2.77
CA GLN A 182 14.55 2.45 -2.85
C GLN A 182 13.59 2.80 -3.99
N ILE A 183 13.25 4.08 -4.16
CA ILE A 183 12.41 4.57 -5.27
C ILE A 183 13.07 4.28 -6.63
N GLU A 184 14.36 4.55 -6.76
CA GLU A 184 15.11 4.27 -8.00
C GLU A 184 15.15 2.78 -8.31
N SER A 185 15.39 1.95 -7.30
CA SER A 185 15.38 0.51 -7.47
C SER A 185 13.99 -0.04 -7.84
N ALA A 186 12.90 0.52 -7.29
CA ALA A 186 11.53 0.18 -7.70
C ALA A 186 11.25 0.60 -9.14
N ARG A 187 11.75 1.77 -9.56
CA ARG A 187 11.63 2.26 -10.95
C ARG A 187 12.31 1.33 -11.95
N GLU A 188 13.49 0.80 -11.62
CA GLU A 188 14.23 -0.11 -12.50
C GLU A 188 13.47 -1.42 -12.76
N MET A 189 12.64 -1.84 -11.82
CA MET A 189 11.81 -3.04 -11.95
C MET A 189 10.45 -2.78 -12.58
N ALA A 190 10.02 -1.52 -12.64
CA ALA A 190 8.70 -1.17 -13.13
C ALA A 190 8.58 -1.38 -14.65
N THR A 191 7.51 -2.03 -15.05
CA THR A 191 7.13 -2.13 -16.47
C THR A 191 6.07 -1.09 -16.80
N PRO A 192 5.97 -0.61 -18.06
CA PRO A 192 4.95 0.36 -18.45
C PRO A 192 3.53 -0.11 -18.12
N HIS A 193 3.19 -1.34 -18.44
CA HIS A 193 1.86 -1.90 -18.19
C HIS A 193 1.60 -2.15 -16.70
N GLY A 194 2.59 -2.61 -15.92
CA GLY A 194 2.46 -2.77 -14.47
C GLY A 194 2.20 -1.43 -13.78
N PHE A 195 3.01 -0.42 -14.09
CA PHE A 195 2.87 0.92 -13.54
C PHE A 195 1.52 1.54 -13.92
N LYS A 196 1.13 1.46 -15.21
CA LYS A 196 -0.17 1.94 -15.70
C LYS A 196 -1.34 1.22 -15.03
N GLY A 197 -1.26 -0.11 -14.85
CA GLY A 197 -2.28 -0.92 -14.18
C GLY A 197 -2.48 -0.50 -12.71
N CYS A 198 -1.39 -0.28 -11.98
CA CYS A 198 -1.43 0.24 -10.61
C CYS A 198 -2.06 1.65 -10.53
N PHE A 199 -1.77 2.53 -11.50
CA PHE A 199 -2.44 3.82 -11.59
C PHE A 199 -3.95 3.65 -11.81
N ARG A 200 -4.34 2.86 -12.80
CA ARG A 200 -5.74 2.66 -13.19
C ARG A 200 -6.60 2.16 -12.03
N VAL A 201 -6.14 1.14 -11.30
CA VAL A 201 -6.88 0.66 -10.12
C VAL A 201 -7.03 1.73 -9.05
N THR A 202 -6.10 2.68 -8.98
CA THR A 202 -6.14 3.75 -7.97
C THR A 202 -7.09 4.88 -8.39
N ILE A 203 -7.03 5.34 -9.64
CA ILE A 203 -7.77 6.53 -10.10
C ILE A 203 -9.16 6.22 -10.66
N ASP A 204 -9.37 5.02 -11.23
CA ASP A 204 -10.63 4.65 -11.88
C ASP A 204 -11.59 3.87 -10.96
N ARG A 205 -11.12 3.45 -9.76
CA ARG A 205 -11.95 2.68 -8.85
C ARG A 205 -13.18 3.44 -8.39
N PRO A 206 -14.30 2.75 -8.17
CA PRO A 206 -15.46 3.34 -7.52
C PRO A 206 -15.15 3.68 -6.05
N SER A 207 -15.98 4.52 -5.44
CA SER A 207 -15.94 4.73 -3.98
C SER A 207 -16.25 3.42 -3.23
N LEU A 208 -15.47 3.13 -2.21
CA LEU A 208 -15.66 1.98 -1.32
C LEU A 208 -16.35 2.36 0.00
N ILE A 209 -16.61 3.65 0.25
CA ILE A 209 -17.14 4.17 1.52
C ILE A 209 -18.41 3.41 1.97
N SER A 210 -19.35 3.18 1.07
CA SER A 210 -20.60 2.49 1.40
C SER A 210 -20.45 1.03 1.78
N LYS A 211 -19.27 0.44 1.58
CA LYS A 211 -18.96 -0.96 1.91
C LYS A 211 -18.17 -1.12 3.20
N LEU A 212 -17.72 -0.02 3.83
CA LEU A 212 -16.79 -0.08 4.97
C LEU A 212 -17.43 -0.50 6.28
N ASN A 213 -18.75 -0.41 6.40
CA ASN A 213 -19.49 -0.82 7.59
C ASN A 213 -19.41 -2.33 7.92
N VAL A 214 -18.94 -3.16 6.98
CA VAL A 214 -18.70 -4.59 7.23
C VAL A 214 -17.39 -4.86 7.96
N ILE A 215 -16.48 -3.87 8.03
CA ILE A 215 -15.20 -3.95 8.72
C ILE A 215 -15.48 -3.74 10.22
N GLN A 216 -15.41 -4.82 10.99
CA GLN A 216 -15.75 -4.83 12.42
C GLN A 216 -14.49 -4.91 13.31
N CYS A 217 -13.33 -5.10 12.74
CA CYS A 217 -12.08 -5.15 13.50
C CYS A 217 -11.63 -3.74 13.92
N PRO A 218 -10.87 -3.61 15.04
CA PRO A 218 -10.26 -2.35 15.41
C PRO A 218 -9.46 -1.77 14.24
N THR A 219 -9.68 -0.49 13.94
CA THR A 219 -9.08 0.18 12.79
C THR A 219 -8.37 1.46 13.21
N LEU A 220 -7.10 1.59 12.83
CA LEU A 220 -6.30 2.79 12.99
C LEU A 220 -6.16 3.51 11.65
N ILE A 221 -6.54 4.78 11.62
CA ILE A 221 -6.36 5.64 10.45
C ILE A 221 -5.26 6.64 10.75
N MET A 222 -4.16 6.59 10.00
CA MET A 222 -3.01 7.48 10.16
C MET A 222 -2.93 8.42 8.97
N VAL A 223 -2.80 9.72 9.25
CA VAL A 223 -2.67 10.76 8.22
C VAL A 223 -1.68 11.82 8.66
N GLY A 224 -0.88 12.33 7.72
CA GLY A 224 0.03 13.43 7.98
C GLY A 224 -0.72 14.77 8.09
N GLU A 225 -0.27 15.66 8.98
CA GLU A 225 -0.83 17.01 9.14
C GLU A 225 -0.78 17.81 7.83
N ASN A 226 0.29 17.62 7.05
CA ASN A 226 0.52 18.29 5.77
C ASN A 226 -0.04 17.51 4.56
N ASP A 227 -0.63 16.33 4.79
CA ASP A 227 -1.29 15.53 3.74
C ASP A 227 -2.75 15.98 3.54
N THR A 228 -2.90 17.23 3.12
CA THR A 228 -4.18 17.98 3.12
C THR A 228 -5.29 17.31 2.33
N HIS A 229 -4.96 16.59 1.25
CA HIS A 229 -5.94 15.86 0.45
C HIS A 229 -6.55 14.67 1.21
N TYR A 230 -5.82 14.11 2.17
CA TYR A 230 -6.21 12.90 2.90
C TYR A 230 -6.80 13.19 4.30
N LEU A 231 -6.61 14.41 4.84
CA LEU A 231 -7.16 14.78 6.16
C LEU A 231 -8.68 14.69 6.23
N ALA A 232 -9.38 15.26 5.23
CA ALA A 232 -10.85 15.18 5.18
C ALA A 232 -11.36 13.76 4.95
N GLU A 233 -10.60 12.95 4.22
CA GLU A 233 -10.94 11.55 3.99
C GLU A 233 -10.74 10.70 5.25
N ALA A 234 -9.71 10.99 6.05
CA ALA A 234 -9.48 10.31 7.32
C ALA A 234 -10.69 10.46 8.27
N GLU A 235 -11.34 11.63 8.27
CA GLU A 235 -12.59 11.83 9.03
C GLU A 235 -13.74 10.98 8.49
N ARG A 236 -13.90 10.92 7.17
CA ARG A 236 -14.95 10.09 6.54
C ARG A 236 -14.75 8.60 6.83
N LEU A 237 -13.49 8.14 6.86
CA LEU A 237 -13.15 6.75 7.19
C LEU A 237 -13.52 6.42 8.64
N VAL A 238 -13.24 7.33 9.60
CA VAL A 238 -13.65 7.16 11.00
C VAL A 238 -15.17 7.04 11.12
N GLN A 239 -15.93 7.82 10.34
CA GLN A 239 -17.39 7.76 10.35
C GLN A 239 -17.96 6.50 9.67
N ALA A 240 -17.24 5.95 8.70
CA ALA A 240 -17.71 4.82 7.88
C ALA A 240 -17.33 3.44 8.46
N ILE A 241 -16.30 3.34 9.27
CA ILE A 241 -15.82 2.09 9.89
C ILE A 241 -16.23 2.09 11.37
N PRO A 242 -17.02 1.11 11.86
CA PRO A 242 -17.61 1.13 13.19
C PRO A 242 -16.61 1.27 14.35
N ASP A 243 -15.46 0.55 14.30
CA ASP A 243 -14.42 0.60 15.34
C ASP A 243 -13.15 1.23 14.80
N ALA A 244 -13.24 2.52 14.45
CA ALA A 244 -12.10 3.26 13.91
C ALA A 244 -11.71 4.45 14.77
N ARG A 245 -10.38 4.65 14.89
CA ARG A 245 -9.79 5.86 15.46
C ARG A 245 -8.77 6.48 14.51
N ARG A 246 -8.55 7.78 14.63
CA ARG A 246 -7.59 8.52 13.81
C ARG A 246 -6.42 9.04 14.62
N VAL A 247 -5.24 9.00 14.00
CA VAL A 247 -4.03 9.69 14.45
C VAL A 247 -3.56 10.65 13.34
N ILE A 248 -3.36 11.92 13.70
CA ILE A 248 -2.74 12.93 12.83
C ILE A 248 -1.28 13.06 13.22
N MET A 249 -0.37 12.70 12.32
CA MET A 249 1.07 12.82 12.54
C MET A 249 1.52 14.25 12.23
N ARG A 250 2.02 14.96 13.26
CA ARG A 250 2.41 16.37 13.15
C ARG A 250 3.64 16.57 12.28
N GLY A 251 3.63 17.63 11.48
CA GLY A 251 4.77 18.10 10.68
C GLY A 251 5.13 17.20 9.49
N VAL A 252 4.37 16.13 9.20
CA VAL A 252 4.63 15.22 8.07
C VAL A 252 3.53 15.30 7.02
N GLY A 253 3.90 14.99 5.78
CA GLY A 253 3.01 14.89 4.63
C GLY A 253 2.69 13.44 4.26
N HIS A 254 2.51 13.20 2.98
CA HIS A 254 2.11 11.88 2.45
C HIS A 254 3.09 10.74 2.77
N PRO A 255 4.41 10.83 2.55
CA PRO A 255 5.36 9.75 2.82
C PRO A 255 5.78 9.70 4.30
N MET A 256 4.81 9.59 5.22
CA MET A 256 5.05 9.71 6.66
C MET A 256 6.02 8.67 7.23
N SER A 257 6.03 7.43 6.69
CA SER A 257 6.98 6.38 7.10
C SER A 257 8.44 6.75 6.80
N ALA A 258 8.67 7.55 5.76
CA ALA A 258 9.99 8.05 5.39
C ALA A 258 10.37 9.35 6.14
N GLN A 259 9.40 10.24 6.38
CA GLN A 259 9.63 11.53 7.04
C GLN A 259 9.81 11.41 8.56
N ASN A 260 9.04 10.52 9.21
CA ASN A 260 9.11 10.31 10.65
C ASN A 260 8.94 8.82 10.99
N PRO A 261 9.93 7.98 10.68
CA PRO A 261 9.84 6.54 10.87
C PRO A 261 9.59 6.14 12.34
N LYS A 262 10.21 6.83 13.29
CA LYS A 262 10.06 6.52 14.72
C LYS A 262 8.63 6.73 15.23
N SER A 263 8.00 7.85 14.87
CA SER A 263 6.62 8.10 15.27
C SER A 263 5.65 7.16 14.53
N PHE A 264 5.91 6.88 13.25
CA PHE A 264 5.16 5.90 12.47
C PHE A 264 5.17 4.52 13.13
N GLU A 265 6.35 4.03 13.51
CA GLU A 265 6.55 2.77 14.20
C GLU A 265 5.88 2.73 15.57
N ALA A 266 6.03 3.80 16.36
CA ALA A 266 5.45 3.89 17.71
C ALA A 266 3.92 3.80 17.69
N GLU A 267 3.25 4.51 16.77
CA GLU A 267 1.80 4.47 16.63
C GLU A 267 1.28 3.08 16.23
N ILE A 268 2.01 2.41 15.32
CA ILE A 268 1.67 1.04 14.92
C ILE A 268 1.85 0.08 16.10
N LEU A 269 3.01 0.10 16.76
CA LEU A 269 3.26 -0.80 17.90
C LEU A 269 2.26 -0.59 19.03
N ALA A 270 1.90 0.66 19.35
CA ALA A 270 0.89 0.96 20.37
C ALA A 270 -0.51 0.46 19.98
N PHE A 271 -0.77 0.27 18.69
CA PHE A 271 -2.05 -0.23 18.20
C PHE A 271 -2.12 -1.76 18.13
N VAL A 272 -0.98 -2.43 17.86
CA VAL A 272 -0.95 -3.90 17.68
C VAL A 272 -0.60 -4.66 18.96
N SER A 273 -0.23 -3.94 20.02
CA SER A 273 0.08 -4.48 21.36
C SER A 273 -1.13 -5.07 22.08
#